data_9c694bd944dd90ffcdffb5fb1a17f805
#
_entry.id   9c694bd944dd90ffcdffb5fb1a17f805
#
_cell.length_a   1.000
_cell.length_b   1.000
_cell.length_c   1.000
_cell.angle_alpha   90.00
_cell.angle_beta   90.00
_cell.angle_gamma   90.00
#
_symmetry.space_group_name_H-M   'P 1'
#
loop_
_entity.id
_entity.type
_entity.pdbx_description
1 polymer ?
#
loop_
_entity_poly.entity_id
_entity_poly.type
_entity_poly.pdbx_seq_one_letter_code
_entity_poly.pdbx_strand_id
1 'polypeptide(L)'
;MKGERATRAAKGRLLLTLLLAASLLLCTVNAEETDLLKPYSEETGYTYVFFGRYPQSIDGGNPDEGTTPWTWRKQYRDWEKATRKELKLKVHDPLDPYDPGPLEPDPILWRVLSADEEKIYLMSEYVLFASPLHPSMSEYRETGSDFGQTELCAKLNGEFADTAFAEAEKEALLPFGSSGKVCLPSADDISNPAMGFSKKKQATRKARATEYAIRSTGVFVYQASAGNHSPYWVREQSETDNRHGRATKQNGGLGHLHCDAVDVGARPVIQLAAGRFRITGGSGTKDDPYTLSADGE
;
A
#
# COMPACT_ATOMS: atom_id res chain seq x y z
N MET A 1 -14.01 62.83 -9.65
CA MET A 1 -13.04 61.95 -8.94
C MET A 1 -13.57 61.20 -7.70
N LYS A 2 -14.78 61.47 -7.19
CA LYS A 2 -15.33 60.71 -6.03
C LYS A 2 -16.06 59.38 -6.41
N GLY A 3 -16.49 59.22 -7.65
CA GLY A 3 -17.27 58.03 -8.09
C GLY A 3 -16.43 56.78 -8.38
N GLU A 4 -15.21 56.94 -8.88
CA GLU A 4 -14.35 55.77 -9.25
C GLU A 4 -13.74 55.05 -8.09
N ARG A 5 -13.50 55.71 -6.94
CA ARG A 5 -12.98 55.06 -5.73
C ARG A 5 -14.02 54.16 -5.01
N ALA A 6 -15.28 54.53 -5.08
CA ALA A 6 -16.36 53.76 -4.48
C ALA A 6 -16.65 52.45 -5.24
N THR A 7 -16.58 52.47 -6.57
CA THR A 7 -16.77 51.28 -7.41
C THR A 7 -15.62 50.29 -7.32
N ARG A 8 -14.37 50.73 -7.13
CA ARG A 8 -13.23 49.85 -6.92
C ARG A 8 -13.27 49.13 -5.54
N ALA A 9 -13.68 49.86 -4.50
CA ALA A 9 -13.83 49.27 -3.15
C ALA A 9 -14.97 48.25 -3.09
N ALA A 10 -16.08 48.50 -3.80
CA ALA A 10 -17.19 47.54 -3.87
C ALA A 10 -16.84 46.27 -4.66
N LYS A 11 -16.11 46.42 -5.80
CA LYS A 11 -15.60 45.22 -6.55
C LYS A 11 -14.58 44.41 -5.78
N GLY A 12 -13.67 45.07 -5.03
CA GLY A 12 -12.69 44.37 -4.20
C GLY A 12 -13.34 43.61 -3.02
N ARG A 13 -14.36 44.18 -2.40
CA ARG A 13 -15.12 43.49 -1.32
C ARG A 13 -15.96 42.34 -1.85
N LEU A 14 -16.55 42.44 -3.03
CA LEU A 14 -17.33 41.38 -3.66
C LEU A 14 -16.42 40.21 -4.07
N LEU A 15 -15.22 40.48 -4.60
CA LEU A 15 -14.24 39.45 -4.96
C LEU A 15 -13.70 38.73 -3.74
N LEU A 16 -13.43 39.45 -2.64
CA LEU A 16 -12.95 38.88 -1.40
C LEU A 16 -14.00 38.00 -0.70
N THR A 17 -15.28 38.42 -0.73
CA THR A 17 -16.40 37.63 -0.20
C THR A 17 -16.66 36.36 -1.04
N LEU A 18 -16.53 36.45 -2.37
CA LEU A 18 -16.64 35.27 -3.24
C LEU A 18 -15.50 34.26 -3.04
N LEU A 19 -14.27 34.74 -2.85
CA LEU A 19 -13.12 33.89 -2.55
C LEU A 19 -13.25 33.22 -1.15
N LEU A 20 -13.73 33.96 -0.13
CA LEU A 20 -13.99 33.39 1.19
C LEU A 20 -15.18 32.41 1.16
N ALA A 21 -16.22 32.66 0.40
CA ALA A 21 -17.34 31.73 0.27
C ALA A 21 -16.94 30.47 -0.49
N ALA A 22 -16.10 30.59 -1.53
CA ALA A 22 -15.57 29.44 -2.27
C ALA A 22 -14.64 28.58 -1.39
N SER A 23 -13.77 29.19 -0.58
CA SER A 23 -12.90 28.46 0.35
C SER A 23 -13.69 27.81 1.50
N LEU A 24 -14.74 28.46 2.00
CA LEU A 24 -15.64 27.85 2.99
C LEU A 24 -16.45 26.68 2.40
N LEU A 25 -16.91 26.79 1.16
CA LEU A 25 -17.64 25.71 0.48
C LEU A 25 -16.73 24.50 0.22
N LEU A 26 -15.49 24.74 -0.22
CA LEU A 26 -14.49 23.70 -0.38
C LEU A 26 -14.14 23.00 0.97
N CYS A 27 -13.98 23.77 2.06
CA CYS A 27 -13.75 23.20 3.39
C CYS A 27 -14.93 22.36 3.89
N THR A 28 -16.17 22.74 3.59
CA THR A 28 -17.35 21.98 4.03
C THR A 28 -17.55 20.69 3.24
N VAL A 29 -17.32 20.69 1.94
CA VAL A 29 -17.39 19.48 1.09
C VAL A 29 -16.32 18.47 1.54
N ASN A 30 -15.09 18.94 1.78
CA ASN A 30 -14.00 18.07 2.21
C ASN A 30 -14.20 17.47 3.63
N ALA A 31 -14.83 18.21 4.54
CA ALA A 31 -15.15 17.71 5.88
C ALA A 31 -16.20 16.58 5.85
N GLU A 32 -17.22 16.68 5.00
CA GLU A 32 -18.23 15.64 4.84
C GLU A 32 -17.66 14.37 4.20
N GLU A 33 -16.76 14.49 3.23
CA GLU A 33 -16.11 13.33 2.58
C GLU A 33 -15.12 12.62 3.52
N THR A 34 -14.37 13.38 4.32
CA THR A 34 -13.44 12.81 5.31
C THR A 34 -14.19 12.06 6.40
N ASP A 35 -15.40 12.51 6.77
CA ASP A 35 -16.27 11.84 7.74
C ASP A 35 -16.77 10.46 7.25
N LEU A 36 -16.78 10.19 5.95
CA LEU A 36 -17.11 8.87 5.39
C LEU A 36 -15.94 7.89 5.50
N LEU A 37 -14.69 8.38 5.50
CA LEU A 37 -13.49 7.53 5.58
C LEU A 37 -13.14 7.18 7.03
N LYS A 38 -14.10 6.56 7.71
CA LYS A 38 -13.96 6.19 9.13
C LYS A 38 -12.85 5.16 9.32
N PRO A 39 -12.00 5.32 10.36
CA PRO A 39 -11.04 4.30 10.75
C PRO A 39 -11.76 3.03 11.23
N TYR A 40 -10.99 1.97 11.40
CA TYR A 40 -11.50 0.71 11.93
C TYR A 40 -12.29 0.90 13.24
N SER A 41 -13.44 0.22 13.35
CA SER A 41 -14.12 0.01 14.61
C SER A 41 -14.51 -1.47 14.78
N GLU A 42 -14.67 -1.94 16.01
CA GLU A 42 -15.13 -3.32 16.26
C GLU A 42 -16.56 -3.55 15.77
N GLU A 43 -17.36 -2.49 15.69
CA GLU A 43 -18.76 -2.55 15.27
C GLU A 43 -18.91 -2.62 13.75
N THR A 44 -18.15 -1.79 13.00
CA THR A 44 -18.31 -1.64 11.54
C THR A 44 -17.22 -2.31 10.73
N GLY A 45 -16.09 -2.70 11.35
CA GLY A 45 -14.91 -3.19 10.66
C GLY A 45 -14.10 -2.06 10.00
N TYR A 46 -13.45 -2.37 8.88
CA TYR A 46 -12.69 -1.40 8.10
C TYR A 46 -13.56 -0.70 7.07
N THR A 47 -13.27 0.59 6.83
CA THR A 47 -13.63 1.26 5.60
C THR A 47 -12.60 0.91 4.52
N TYR A 48 -13.08 0.63 3.31
CA TYR A 48 -12.24 0.29 2.17
C TYR A 48 -12.36 1.34 1.08
N VAL A 49 -11.21 1.59 0.40
CA VAL A 49 -11.14 2.55 -0.70
C VAL A 49 -10.32 2.00 -1.86
N PHE A 50 -10.64 2.43 -3.07
CA PHE A 50 -9.79 2.30 -4.25
C PHE A 50 -9.03 3.61 -4.47
N PHE A 51 -7.71 3.51 -4.64
CA PHE A 51 -6.84 4.64 -5.00
C PHE A 51 -5.59 4.11 -5.69
N GLY A 52 -5.22 4.69 -6.84
CA GLY A 52 -4.16 4.17 -7.68
C GLY A 52 -4.48 2.82 -8.33
N ARG A 53 -3.61 2.36 -9.21
CA ARG A 53 -3.78 1.12 -9.97
C ARG A 53 -2.46 0.38 -10.10
N TYR A 54 -2.48 -0.95 -9.92
CA TYR A 54 -1.27 -1.77 -10.02
C TYR A 54 -1.63 -3.14 -10.58
N PRO A 55 -0.76 -3.85 -11.30
CA PRO A 55 -1.03 -5.22 -11.72
C PRO A 55 -1.34 -6.12 -10.51
N GLN A 56 -2.48 -6.78 -10.51
CA GLN A 56 -2.91 -7.65 -9.42
C GLN A 56 -3.42 -9.00 -9.91
N SER A 57 -4.18 -9.02 -11.00
CA SER A 57 -4.68 -10.24 -11.64
C SER A 57 -3.93 -10.53 -12.93
N ILE A 58 -3.80 -11.81 -13.27
CA ILE A 58 -3.27 -12.30 -14.56
C ILE A 58 -4.40 -12.92 -15.36
N ASP A 59 -5.13 -13.85 -14.74
CA ASP A 59 -6.26 -14.56 -15.35
C ASP A 59 -7.59 -14.20 -14.64
N GLY A 60 -7.68 -13.01 -14.04
CA GLY A 60 -8.85 -12.56 -13.29
C GLY A 60 -8.97 -13.18 -11.89
N GLY A 61 -7.86 -13.69 -11.36
CA GLY A 61 -7.84 -14.39 -10.07
C GLY A 61 -8.06 -13.45 -8.87
N ASN A 62 -8.91 -13.89 -7.95
CA ASN A 62 -9.21 -13.20 -6.69
C ASN A 62 -8.49 -13.88 -5.52
N PRO A 63 -7.64 -13.15 -4.74
CA PRO A 63 -6.93 -13.72 -3.59
C PRO A 63 -7.85 -14.27 -2.49
N ASP A 64 -9.10 -13.83 -2.42
CA ASP A 64 -10.07 -14.27 -1.41
C ASP A 64 -10.77 -15.58 -1.78
N GLU A 65 -10.54 -16.12 -2.98
CA GLU A 65 -11.15 -17.37 -3.44
C GLU A 65 -10.35 -18.61 -3.02
N GLY A 66 -10.89 -19.36 -2.07
CA GLY A 66 -10.53 -20.74 -1.71
C GLY A 66 -9.04 -21.11 -1.76
N THR A 67 -8.68 -22.09 -2.60
CA THR A 67 -7.33 -22.64 -2.73
C THR A 67 -6.49 -21.97 -3.83
N THR A 68 -7.03 -21.03 -4.56
CA THR A 68 -6.41 -20.39 -5.74
C THR A 68 -5.00 -19.82 -5.46
N PRO A 69 -4.75 -19.05 -4.37
CA PRO A 69 -3.41 -18.53 -4.07
C PRO A 69 -2.34 -19.62 -3.90
N TRP A 70 -2.70 -20.76 -3.30
CA TRP A 70 -1.77 -21.88 -3.19
C TRP A 70 -1.47 -22.51 -4.57
N THR A 71 -2.48 -22.60 -5.44
CA THR A 71 -2.32 -23.13 -6.80
C THR A 71 -1.39 -22.22 -7.61
N TRP A 72 -1.54 -20.90 -7.53
CA TRP A 72 -0.64 -19.93 -8.16
C TRP A 72 0.80 -20.09 -7.69
N ARG A 73 1.01 -20.25 -6.38
CA ARG A 73 2.36 -20.47 -5.84
C ARG A 73 2.98 -21.77 -6.35
N LYS A 74 2.19 -22.83 -6.46
CA LYS A 74 2.65 -24.10 -7.03
C LYS A 74 3.05 -23.93 -8.49
N GLN A 75 2.25 -23.24 -9.29
CA GLN A 75 2.55 -22.95 -10.70
C GLN A 75 3.87 -22.17 -10.84
N TYR A 76 4.05 -21.12 -10.05
CA TYR A 76 5.30 -20.36 -10.02
C TYR A 76 6.51 -21.25 -9.70
N ARG A 77 6.42 -22.08 -8.67
CA ARG A 77 7.50 -22.98 -8.29
C ARG A 77 7.80 -24.05 -9.37
N ASP A 78 6.79 -24.56 -10.01
CA ASP A 78 6.95 -25.53 -11.09
C ASP A 78 7.63 -24.87 -12.30
N TRP A 79 7.21 -23.65 -12.65
CA TRP A 79 7.85 -22.82 -13.67
C TRP A 79 9.32 -22.49 -13.30
N GLU A 80 9.57 -21.98 -12.10
CA GLU A 80 10.92 -21.67 -11.62
C GLU A 80 11.87 -22.88 -11.74
N LYS A 81 11.42 -24.03 -11.27
CA LYS A 81 12.17 -25.27 -11.34
C LYS A 81 12.47 -25.69 -12.79
N ALA A 82 11.50 -25.59 -13.68
CA ALA A 82 11.66 -25.93 -15.07
C ALA A 82 12.66 -24.98 -15.77
N THR A 83 12.51 -23.67 -15.56
CA THR A 83 13.37 -22.64 -16.15
C THR A 83 14.80 -22.72 -15.65
N ARG A 84 15.02 -22.92 -14.35
CA ARG A 84 16.38 -23.14 -13.79
C ARG A 84 17.06 -24.37 -14.40
N LYS A 85 16.30 -25.45 -14.60
CA LYS A 85 16.82 -26.66 -15.24
C LYS A 85 17.20 -26.42 -16.70
N GLU A 86 16.36 -25.71 -17.46
CA GLU A 86 16.60 -25.40 -18.86
C GLU A 86 17.82 -24.50 -19.04
N LEU A 87 17.90 -23.43 -18.24
CA LEU A 87 18.99 -22.45 -18.27
C LEU A 87 20.25 -22.94 -17.51
N LYS A 88 20.24 -24.12 -16.92
CA LYS A 88 21.33 -24.69 -16.10
C LYS A 88 21.75 -23.80 -14.93
N LEU A 89 20.83 -23.05 -14.36
CA LEU A 89 21.06 -22.17 -13.22
C LEU A 89 21.10 -22.94 -11.92
N LYS A 90 21.95 -22.46 -10.99
CA LYS A 90 21.98 -22.92 -9.60
C LYS A 90 20.82 -22.30 -8.80
N VAL A 91 20.54 -22.82 -7.62
CA VAL A 91 19.46 -22.35 -6.74
C VAL A 91 19.57 -20.85 -6.39
N HIS A 92 20.80 -20.33 -6.27
CA HIS A 92 21.07 -18.92 -5.89
C HIS A 92 21.37 -18.01 -7.08
N ASP A 93 21.40 -18.57 -8.31
CA ASP A 93 21.62 -17.71 -9.49
C ASP A 93 20.37 -16.83 -9.70
N PRO A 94 20.51 -15.58 -10.14
CA PRO A 94 19.39 -14.73 -10.50
C PRO A 94 18.52 -15.43 -11.54
N LEU A 95 17.22 -15.22 -11.44
CA LEU A 95 16.21 -15.69 -12.39
C LEU A 95 15.29 -14.52 -12.69
N ASP A 96 15.13 -14.24 -13.98
CA ASP A 96 14.16 -13.24 -14.40
C ASP A 96 12.75 -13.63 -13.94
N PRO A 97 11.95 -12.68 -13.44
CA PRO A 97 10.58 -12.95 -13.03
C PRO A 97 9.75 -13.56 -14.19
N TYR A 98 8.74 -14.31 -13.84
CA TYR A 98 7.75 -14.72 -14.83
C TYR A 98 7.07 -13.47 -15.42
N ASP A 99 7.18 -13.28 -16.73
CA ASP A 99 6.53 -12.19 -17.45
C ASP A 99 5.21 -12.70 -18.07
N PRO A 100 4.07 -12.27 -17.56
CA PRO A 100 2.77 -12.62 -18.15
C PRO A 100 2.45 -11.81 -19.42
N GLY A 101 3.34 -10.90 -19.83
CA GLY A 101 3.06 -9.89 -20.84
C GLY A 101 2.34 -8.65 -20.29
N PRO A 102 1.87 -7.76 -21.16
CA PRO A 102 1.17 -6.55 -20.73
C PRO A 102 -0.08 -6.88 -19.92
N LEU A 103 -0.21 -6.28 -18.74
CA LEU A 103 -1.36 -6.43 -17.86
C LEU A 103 -2.06 -5.08 -17.70
N GLU A 104 -3.40 -5.11 -17.73
CA GLU A 104 -4.19 -3.95 -17.32
C GLU A 104 -4.11 -3.81 -15.81
N PRO A 105 -3.69 -2.64 -15.29
CA PRO A 105 -3.61 -2.45 -13.85
C PRO A 105 -4.98 -2.45 -13.18
N ASP A 106 -5.15 -3.23 -12.13
CA ASP A 106 -6.35 -3.25 -11.29
C ASP A 106 -6.32 -2.10 -10.26
N PRO A 107 -7.48 -1.54 -9.84
CA PRO A 107 -7.53 -0.61 -8.73
C PRO A 107 -6.93 -1.22 -7.47
N ILE A 108 -6.08 -0.48 -6.78
CA ILE A 108 -5.51 -0.96 -5.51
C ILE A 108 -6.55 -0.79 -4.41
N LEU A 109 -6.88 -1.90 -3.73
CA LEU A 109 -7.78 -1.91 -2.59
C LEU A 109 -7.00 -1.56 -1.31
N TRP A 110 -7.42 -0.52 -0.63
CA TRP A 110 -6.86 -0.07 0.63
C TRP A 110 -7.88 -0.17 1.76
N ARG A 111 -7.41 -0.43 2.98
CA ARG A 111 -8.19 -0.25 4.20
C ARG A 111 -7.77 1.04 4.90
N VAL A 112 -8.73 1.77 5.43
CA VAL A 112 -8.49 2.96 6.24
C VAL A 112 -8.02 2.53 7.61
N LEU A 113 -6.80 2.91 7.99
CA LEU A 113 -6.23 2.64 9.31
C LEU A 113 -6.53 3.76 10.29
N SER A 114 -6.39 5.02 9.85
CA SER A 114 -6.79 6.21 10.59
C SER A 114 -7.15 7.34 9.64
N ALA A 115 -7.97 8.26 10.11
CA ALA A 115 -8.37 9.46 9.41
C ALA A 115 -8.48 10.61 10.41
N ASP A 116 -7.97 11.78 10.03
CA ASP A 116 -8.12 13.04 10.74
C ASP A 116 -8.31 14.20 9.75
N GLU A 117 -8.39 15.44 10.24
CA GLU A 117 -8.63 16.63 9.41
C GLU A 117 -7.49 16.93 8.44
N GLU A 118 -6.30 16.38 8.64
CA GLU A 118 -5.11 16.64 7.83
C GLU A 118 -4.82 15.51 6.85
N LYS A 119 -5.06 14.24 7.25
CA LYS A 119 -4.64 13.07 6.49
C LYS A 119 -5.48 11.83 6.73
N ILE A 120 -5.49 10.98 5.72
CA ILE A 120 -6.03 9.63 5.75
C ILE A 120 -4.85 8.64 5.63
N TYR A 121 -4.71 7.73 6.59
CA TYR A 121 -3.69 6.69 6.58
C TYR A 121 -4.25 5.38 6.07
N LEU A 122 -3.69 4.89 4.97
CA LEU A 122 -4.17 3.74 4.23
C LEU A 122 -3.13 2.63 4.21
N MET A 123 -3.59 1.38 4.26
CA MET A 123 -2.76 0.17 4.06
C MET A 123 -3.37 -0.69 2.97
N SER A 124 -2.58 -1.17 2.02
CA SER A 124 -3.09 -2.07 0.99
C SER A 124 -3.72 -3.32 1.63
N GLU A 125 -4.85 -3.78 1.08
CA GLU A 125 -5.52 -4.98 1.58
C GLU A 125 -4.66 -6.21 1.33
N TYR A 126 -4.03 -6.28 0.16
CA TYR A 126 -3.22 -7.40 -0.29
C TYR A 126 -1.73 -7.07 -0.29
N VAL A 127 -0.92 -8.11 -0.27
CA VAL A 127 0.50 -8.05 -0.61
C VAL A 127 0.59 -7.91 -2.13
N LEU A 128 1.26 -6.87 -2.62
CA LEU A 128 1.22 -6.48 -4.03
C LEU A 128 2.38 -7.02 -4.87
N PHE A 129 3.55 -7.22 -4.26
CA PHE A 129 4.72 -7.82 -4.93
C PHE A 129 5.71 -8.38 -3.91
N ALA A 130 6.64 -9.25 -4.35
CA ALA A 130 7.79 -9.68 -3.56
C ALA A 130 9.00 -8.80 -3.84
N SER A 131 9.78 -8.56 -2.81
CA SER A 131 11.09 -7.92 -2.91
C SER A 131 11.91 -8.23 -1.67
N PRO A 132 13.25 -8.39 -1.77
CA PRO A 132 14.08 -8.28 -0.59
C PRO A 132 13.90 -6.91 0.05
N LEU A 133 14.08 -6.82 1.35
CA LEU A 133 14.16 -5.53 2.04
C LEU A 133 15.42 -4.78 1.58
N HIS A 134 16.52 -5.52 1.44
CA HIS A 134 17.77 -5.09 0.84
C HIS A 134 18.51 -6.30 0.25
N PRO A 135 19.03 -6.25 -1.00
CA PRO A 135 19.62 -7.42 -1.65
C PRO A 135 20.96 -7.85 -1.04
N SER A 136 21.67 -6.93 -0.36
CA SER A 136 22.96 -7.15 0.27
C SER A 136 22.85 -7.03 1.80
N MET A 137 23.12 -8.12 2.51
CA MET A 137 23.14 -8.12 3.99
C MET A 137 24.25 -7.21 4.56
N SER A 138 25.38 -7.05 3.88
CA SER A 138 26.46 -6.17 4.32
C SER A 138 26.05 -4.71 4.23
N GLU A 139 25.48 -4.29 3.13
CA GLU A 139 25.00 -2.91 2.91
C GLU A 139 23.80 -2.60 3.82
N TYR A 140 22.86 -3.56 3.99
CA TYR A 140 21.76 -3.38 4.91
C TYR A 140 22.20 -3.09 6.35
N ARG A 141 23.28 -3.71 6.80
CA ARG A 141 23.86 -3.42 8.12
C ARG A 141 24.34 -1.98 8.24
N GLU A 142 24.78 -1.37 7.16
CA GLU A 142 25.27 0.02 7.09
C GLU A 142 24.11 1.04 7.08
N THR A 143 22.90 0.64 6.67
CA THR A 143 21.71 1.51 6.76
C THR A 143 21.30 1.86 8.19
N GLY A 144 21.85 1.18 9.18
CA GLY A 144 21.43 1.28 10.58
C GLY A 144 20.03 0.71 10.75
N SER A 145 19.10 1.53 11.18
CA SER A 145 17.66 1.18 11.26
C SER A 145 16.79 2.07 10.38
N ASP A 146 17.39 2.83 9.47
CA ASP A 146 16.68 3.76 8.59
C ASP A 146 16.12 3.02 7.37
N PHE A 147 14.82 2.78 7.37
CA PHE A 147 14.10 2.19 6.24
C PHE A 147 14.29 3.03 4.96
N GLY A 148 14.41 4.36 5.08
CA GLY A 148 14.63 5.27 3.96
C GLY A 148 15.87 4.96 3.12
N GLN A 149 16.84 4.24 3.68
CA GLN A 149 18.08 3.84 2.99
C GLN A 149 18.03 2.41 2.40
N THR A 150 16.90 1.73 2.49
CA THR A 150 16.77 0.37 1.94
C THR A 150 16.41 0.39 0.46
N GLU A 151 16.80 -0.67 -0.26
CA GLU A 151 16.44 -0.87 -1.66
C GLU A 151 14.91 -0.97 -1.85
N LEU A 152 14.22 -1.61 -0.91
CA LEU A 152 12.75 -1.70 -0.97
C LEU A 152 12.09 -0.31 -0.81
N CYS A 153 12.65 0.58 0.01
CA CYS A 153 12.16 1.95 0.10
C CYS A 153 12.34 2.70 -1.24
N ALA A 154 13.49 2.56 -1.86
CA ALA A 154 13.75 3.14 -3.19
C ALA A 154 12.78 2.57 -4.24
N LYS A 155 12.55 1.26 -4.24
CA LYS A 155 11.59 0.60 -5.14
C LYS A 155 10.15 1.09 -4.92
N LEU A 156 9.71 1.25 -3.66
CA LEU A 156 8.38 1.74 -3.33
C LEU A 156 8.14 3.18 -3.82
N ASN A 157 9.15 4.05 -3.74
CA ASN A 157 9.04 5.46 -4.11
C ASN A 157 9.47 5.78 -5.55
N GLY A 158 10.02 4.80 -6.27
CA GLY A 158 10.31 4.86 -7.71
C GLY A 158 9.36 3.97 -8.50
N GLU A 159 9.82 2.79 -8.90
CA GLU A 159 9.11 1.84 -9.78
C GLU A 159 7.64 1.62 -9.38
N PHE A 160 7.37 1.33 -8.10
CA PHE A 160 6.02 1.08 -7.64
C PHE A 160 5.16 2.37 -7.70
N ALA A 161 5.65 3.49 -7.15
CA ALA A 161 4.88 4.73 -7.14
C ALA A 161 4.62 5.27 -8.55
N ASP A 162 5.59 5.12 -9.46
CA ASP A 162 5.46 5.55 -10.85
C ASP A 162 4.46 4.69 -11.64
N THR A 163 4.37 3.41 -11.30
CA THR A 163 3.38 2.50 -11.89
C THR A 163 2.00 2.69 -11.28
N ALA A 164 1.94 2.88 -9.94
CA ALA A 164 0.69 2.81 -9.19
C ALA A 164 -0.12 4.11 -9.19
N PHE A 165 0.52 5.25 -9.35
CA PHE A 165 -0.13 6.54 -9.14
C PHE A 165 0.08 7.51 -10.31
N ALA A 166 -1.01 8.11 -10.80
CA ALA A 166 -0.96 9.27 -11.69
C ALA A 166 -0.33 10.48 -10.98
N GLU A 167 0.10 11.50 -11.74
CA GLU A 167 0.78 12.66 -11.15
C GLU A 167 -0.10 13.40 -10.13
N ALA A 168 -1.40 13.58 -10.40
CA ALA A 168 -2.33 14.20 -9.46
C ALA A 168 -2.47 13.36 -8.18
N GLU A 169 -2.52 12.03 -8.30
CA GLU A 169 -2.54 11.12 -7.16
C GLU A 169 -1.25 11.20 -6.34
N LYS A 170 -0.07 11.27 -7.00
CA LYS A 170 1.23 11.47 -6.32
C LYS A 170 1.28 12.80 -5.56
N GLU A 171 0.65 13.87 -6.08
CA GLU A 171 0.57 15.16 -5.38
C GLU A 171 -0.30 15.09 -4.13
N ALA A 172 -1.32 14.24 -4.10
CA ALA A 172 -2.16 14.02 -2.93
C ALA A 172 -1.47 13.21 -1.83
N LEU A 173 -0.38 12.49 -2.13
CA LEU A 173 0.38 11.70 -1.16
C LEU A 173 1.25 12.58 -0.26
N LEU A 174 1.16 12.35 1.05
CA LEU A 174 2.02 12.96 2.07
C LEU A 174 3.23 12.06 2.38
N PRO A 175 4.41 12.64 2.68
CA PRO A 175 5.61 11.87 2.96
C PRO A 175 5.63 11.25 4.37
N PHE A 176 6.34 10.12 4.51
CA PHE A 176 6.72 9.50 5.77
C PHE A 176 8.15 9.92 6.19
N GLY A 177 8.36 11.20 6.40
CA GLY A 177 9.70 11.73 6.69
C GLY A 177 10.70 11.40 5.58
N SER A 178 11.85 10.80 5.94
CA SER A 178 12.88 10.38 4.99
C SER A 178 12.52 9.16 4.13
N SER A 179 11.44 8.43 4.48
CA SER A 179 11.04 7.21 3.77
C SER A 179 10.18 7.47 2.52
N GLY A 180 10.01 8.73 2.11
CA GLY A 180 9.23 9.08 0.92
C GLY A 180 7.72 9.03 1.13
N LYS A 181 6.96 8.93 0.03
CA LYS A 181 5.48 9.01 0.03
C LYS A 181 4.79 7.65 0.13
N VAL A 182 5.50 6.58 -0.21
CA VAL A 182 5.04 5.19 -0.06
C VAL A 182 5.98 4.48 0.91
N CYS A 183 5.41 3.85 1.93
CA CYS A 183 6.18 3.20 2.98
C CYS A 183 5.67 1.78 3.26
N LEU A 184 6.32 1.08 4.18
CA LEU A 184 5.80 -0.13 4.82
C LEU A 184 5.11 0.21 6.14
N PRO A 185 4.16 -0.60 6.61
CA PRO A 185 3.60 -0.42 7.94
C PRO A 185 4.69 -0.59 9.01
N SER A 186 4.53 0.09 10.14
CA SER A 186 5.36 -0.20 11.31
C SER A 186 4.84 -1.41 12.09
N ALA A 187 5.68 -1.96 12.93
CA ALA A 187 5.26 -2.99 13.89
C ALA A 187 4.20 -2.47 14.87
N ASP A 188 4.27 -1.19 15.20
CA ASP A 188 3.27 -0.53 16.05
C ASP A 188 1.94 -0.38 15.32
N ASP A 189 1.92 0.03 14.05
CA ASP A 189 0.70 0.12 13.25
C ASP A 189 -0.07 -1.22 13.25
N ILE A 190 0.63 -2.31 12.91
CA ILE A 190 0.04 -3.66 12.83
C ILE A 190 -0.10 -4.36 14.18
N SER A 191 0.07 -3.65 15.27
CA SER A 191 -0.20 -4.10 16.63
C SER A 191 -1.21 -3.21 17.35
N ASN A 192 -1.71 -2.18 16.67
CA ASN A 192 -2.59 -1.16 17.23
C ASN A 192 -4.07 -1.58 17.13
N PRO A 193 -4.77 -1.76 18.27
CA PRO A 193 -6.20 -2.10 18.24
C PRO A 193 -7.08 -1.04 17.57
N ALA A 194 -6.73 0.24 17.68
CA ALA A 194 -7.46 1.32 17.02
C ALA A 194 -7.37 1.25 15.48
N MET A 195 -6.38 0.53 14.94
CA MET A 195 -6.20 0.24 13.51
C MET A 195 -6.68 -1.18 13.14
N GLY A 196 -7.45 -1.85 14.01
CA GLY A 196 -7.99 -3.18 13.76
C GLY A 196 -6.98 -4.32 13.96
N PHE A 197 -5.80 -4.05 14.51
CA PHE A 197 -4.79 -5.06 14.78
C PHE A 197 -4.68 -5.41 16.26
N SER A 198 -4.08 -6.54 16.57
CA SER A 198 -3.95 -7.00 17.94
C SER A 198 -2.55 -7.54 18.23
N LYS A 199 -1.95 -7.10 19.35
CA LYS A 199 -0.69 -7.68 19.84
C LYS A 199 -0.82 -9.19 20.14
N LYS A 200 -1.98 -9.63 20.62
CA LYS A 200 -2.24 -11.00 21.04
C LYS A 200 -2.80 -11.89 19.92
N LYS A 201 -3.75 -11.37 19.10
CA LYS A 201 -4.42 -12.12 18.04
C LYS A 201 -3.64 -11.98 16.72
N GLN A 202 -2.68 -12.85 16.48
CA GLN A 202 -1.85 -12.86 15.27
C GLN A 202 -2.69 -12.88 13.98
N ALA A 203 -3.86 -13.49 14.01
CA ALA A 203 -4.76 -13.58 12.87
C ALA A 203 -5.14 -12.22 12.26
N THR A 204 -5.16 -11.15 13.06
CA THR A 204 -5.48 -9.79 12.57
C THR A 204 -4.41 -9.23 11.62
N ARG A 205 -3.20 -9.76 11.65
CA ARG A 205 -2.07 -9.34 10.80
C ARG A 205 -1.90 -10.18 9.53
N LYS A 206 -2.65 -11.28 9.41
CA LYS A 206 -2.59 -12.12 8.22
C LYS A 206 -2.96 -11.33 6.96
N ALA A 207 -2.24 -11.59 5.87
CA ALA A 207 -2.54 -11.00 4.57
C ALA A 207 -2.45 -12.06 3.48
N ARG A 208 -3.21 -11.89 2.41
CA ARG A 208 -3.10 -12.65 1.17
C ARG A 208 -2.35 -11.84 0.14
N ALA A 209 -1.71 -12.50 -0.81
CA ALA A 209 -1.04 -11.84 -1.92
C ALA A 209 -1.89 -11.93 -3.19
N THR A 210 -1.75 -10.93 -4.06
CA THR A 210 -2.41 -10.91 -5.37
C THR A 210 -1.86 -12.02 -6.28
N GLU A 211 -2.58 -12.35 -7.34
CA GLU A 211 -2.12 -13.33 -8.33
C GLU A 211 -0.80 -12.90 -8.96
N TYR A 212 -0.70 -11.63 -9.37
CA TYR A 212 0.53 -11.06 -9.90
C TYR A 212 1.70 -11.18 -8.92
N ALA A 213 1.49 -10.82 -7.65
CA ALA A 213 2.51 -10.94 -6.62
C ALA A 213 3.05 -12.37 -6.49
N ILE A 214 2.18 -13.37 -6.61
CA ILE A 214 2.55 -14.78 -6.46
C ILE A 214 3.22 -15.32 -7.72
N ARG A 215 2.59 -15.11 -8.89
CA ARG A 215 3.01 -15.73 -10.17
C ARG A 215 4.15 -14.98 -10.84
N SER A 216 4.19 -13.65 -10.75
CA SER A 216 5.21 -12.84 -11.42
C SER A 216 6.38 -12.48 -10.51
N THR A 217 6.14 -12.25 -9.21
CA THR A 217 7.20 -11.82 -8.30
C THR A 217 7.61 -12.88 -7.28
N GLY A 218 6.89 -13.99 -7.19
CA GLY A 218 7.28 -15.14 -6.38
C GLY A 218 7.00 -15.03 -4.89
N VAL A 219 6.04 -14.19 -4.46
CA VAL A 219 5.62 -14.11 -3.05
C VAL A 219 5.33 -15.50 -2.50
N PHE A 220 5.87 -15.79 -1.32
CA PHE A 220 5.57 -17.03 -0.61
C PHE A 220 4.10 -17.08 -0.19
N VAL A 221 3.46 -18.24 -0.38
CA VAL A 221 2.10 -18.50 0.10
C VAL A 221 2.12 -19.76 0.93
N TYR A 222 1.59 -19.67 2.14
CA TYR A 222 1.39 -20.83 2.97
C TYR A 222 0.17 -21.61 2.48
N GLN A 223 0.26 -22.95 2.52
CA GLN A 223 -0.71 -23.86 1.90
C GLN A 223 -2.19 -23.53 2.25
N ALA A 224 -3.09 -23.98 1.41
CA ALA A 224 -4.53 -23.70 1.49
C ALA A 224 -5.16 -24.05 2.85
N SER A 225 -4.74 -25.18 3.47
CA SER A 225 -5.21 -25.61 4.80
C SER A 225 -4.91 -24.59 5.91
N ALA A 226 -3.94 -23.68 5.70
CA ALA A 226 -3.58 -22.62 6.63
C ALA A 226 -4.08 -21.23 6.17
N GLY A 227 -4.94 -21.17 5.14
CA GLY A 227 -5.65 -19.98 4.71
C GLY A 227 -4.97 -19.13 3.65
N ASN A 228 -3.99 -19.65 2.91
CA ASN A 228 -3.33 -18.98 1.78
C ASN A 228 -2.72 -17.61 2.13
N HIS A 229 -2.13 -17.44 3.32
CA HIS A 229 -1.54 -16.19 3.74
C HIS A 229 -0.07 -16.10 3.37
N SER A 230 0.40 -14.87 3.20
CA SER A 230 1.77 -14.53 2.79
C SER A 230 2.50 -13.72 3.87
N PRO A 231 3.83 -13.88 4.01
CA PRO A 231 4.63 -12.98 4.82
C PRO A 231 4.75 -11.61 4.13
N TYR A 232 4.92 -10.55 4.92
CA TYR A 232 5.22 -9.22 4.39
C TYR A 232 6.11 -8.44 5.34
N TRP A 233 6.93 -7.56 4.77
CA TRP A 233 7.85 -6.71 5.50
C TRP A 233 7.13 -5.65 6.33
N VAL A 234 7.73 -5.29 7.46
CA VAL A 234 7.49 -4.04 8.17
C VAL A 234 8.74 -3.17 8.11
N ARG A 235 8.62 -1.87 8.33
CA ARG A 235 9.72 -0.93 8.09
C ARG A 235 10.88 -1.01 9.10
N GLU A 236 10.69 -1.66 10.26
CA GLU A 236 11.73 -1.73 11.26
C GLU A 236 12.76 -2.82 10.95
N GLN A 237 14.01 -2.54 11.31
CA GLN A 237 15.05 -3.53 11.37
C GLN A 237 14.83 -4.48 12.57
N SER A 238 15.44 -5.66 12.52
CA SER A 238 15.48 -6.57 13.66
C SER A 238 16.27 -5.97 14.82
N GLU A 239 15.71 -6.03 16.03
CA GLU A 239 16.38 -5.59 17.26
C GLU A 239 17.52 -6.54 17.69
N THR A 240 17.50 -7.78 17.20
CA THR A 240 18.42 -8.83 17.65
C THR A 240 19.54 -9.13 16.66
N ASP A 241 19.35 -8.86 15.38
CA ASP A 241 20.32 -9.12 14.32
C ASP A 241 20.15 -8.13 13.18
N ASN A 242 21.15 -7.29 12.95
CA ASN A 242 21.16 -6.26 11.92
C ASN A 242 21.28 -6.78 10.46
N ARG A 243 21.27 -8.10 10.26
CA ARG A 243 21.12 -8.73 8.94
C ARG A 243 19.66 -9.07 8.62
N HIS A 244 18.76 -8.90 9.60
CA HIS A 244 17.36 -9.25 9.49
C HIS A 244 16.49 -8.01 9.51
N GLY A 245 15.51 -7.96 8.60
CA GLY A 245 14.37 -7.09 8.70
C GLY A 245 13.28 -7.71 9.58
N ARG A 246 12.41 -6.89 10.16
CA ARG A 246 11.18 -7.38 10.78
C ARG A 246 10.12 -7.66 9.70
N ALA A 247 9.35 -8.70 9.91
CA ALA A 247 8.28 -9.09 9.01
C ALA A 247 7.13 -9.74 9.76
N THR A 248 5.93 -9.70 9.21
CA THR A 248 4.89 -10.65 9.57
C THR A 248 5.19 -11.97 8.87
N LYS A 249 5.01 -13.07 9.60
CA LYS A 249 5.02 -14.40 9.02
C LYS A 249 3.62 -14.73 8.46
N GLN A 250 3.54 -15.77 7.66
CA GLN A 250 2.29 -16.27 7.08
C GLN A 250 1.19 -16.60 8.11
N ASN A 251 1.55 -16.84 9.37
CA ASN A 251 0.59 -17.04 10.47
C ASN A 251 0.17 -15.73 11.15
N GLY A 252 0.70 -14.56 10.69
CA GLY A 252 0.49 -13.25 11.27
C GLY A 252 1.37 -12.93 12.47
N GLY A 253 2.27 -13.83 12.87
CA GLY A 253 3.26 -13.56 13.91
C GLY A 253 4.31 -12.57 13.44
N LEU A 254 4.66 -11.58 14.27
CA LEU A 254 5.84 -10.74 14.04
C LEU A 254 7.10 -11.57 14.28
N GLY A 255 8.06 -11.41 13.40
CA GLY A 255 9.34 -12.12 13.48
C GLY A 255 10.42 -11.41 12.67
N HIS A 256 11.49 -12.13 12.43
CA HIS A 256 12.66 -11.64 11.72
C HIS A 256 12.94 -12.57 10.55
N LEU A 257 13.29 -11.99 9.41
CA LEU A 257 13.68 -12.67 8.19
C LEU A 257 14.97 -12.03 7.66
N HIS A 258 15.80 -12.79 6.97
CA HIS A 258 16.97 -12.24 6.29
C HIS A 258 16.55 -11.12 5.35
N CYS A 259 17.25 -9.97 5.38
CA CYS A 259 16.88 -8.80 4.58
C CYS A 259 16.92 -9.06 3.06
N ASP A 260 17.68 -10.05 2.62
CA ASP A 260 17.80 -10.51 1.23
C ASP A 260 16.78 -11.60 0.82
N ALA A 261 15.81 -11.93 1.68
CA ALA A 261 14.77 -12.89 1.35
C ALA A 261 13.88 -12.35 0.20
N VAL A 262 13.89 -13.06 -0.93
CA VAL A 262 13.27 -12.62 -2.19
C VAL A 262 11.77 -12.92 -2.30
N ASP A 263 11.23 -13.76 -1.42
CA ASP A 263 9.84 -14.21 -1.46
C ASP A 263 8.95 -13.63 -0.34
N VAL A 264 9.45 -12.61 0.34
CA VAL A 264 8.69 -11.81 1.31
C VAL A 264 8.04 -10.63 0.61
N GLY A 265 6.78 -10.39 0.91
CA GLY A 265 5.98 -9.42 0.18
C GLY A 265 6.08 -7.99 0.69
N ALA A 266 5.76 -7.05 -0.19
CA ALA A 266 5.47 -5.67 0.15
C ALA A 266 3.95 -5.47 0.27
N ARG A 267 3.52 -4.90 1.39
CA ARG A 267 2.15 -4.49 1.70
C ARG A 267 2.19 -3.01 2.03
N PRO A 268 2.15 -2.11 1.01
CA PRO A 268 2.41 -0.70 1.19
C PRO A 268 1.40 0.01 2.08
N VAL A 269 1.85 1.11 2.67
CA VAL A 269 1.04 2.14 3.31
C VAL A 269 1.27 3.49 2.63
N ILE A 270 0.22 4.31 2.58
CA ILE A 270 0.25 5.68 2.08
C ILE A 270 -0.50 6.61 3.02
N GLN A 271 -0.17 7.89 2.97
CA GLN A 271 -0.95 8.94 3.61
C GLN A 271 -1.49 9.87 2.53
N LEU A 272 -2.81 10.09 2.49
CA LEU A 272 -3.44 11.07 1.62
C LEU A 272 -3.70 12.35 2.39
N ALA A 273 -3.40 13.50 1.78
CA ALA A 273 -3.79 14.79 2.33
C ALA A 273 -5.33 14.92 2.30
N ALA A 274 -5.95 15.18 3.44
CA ALA A 274 -7.36 15.47 3.51
C ALA A 274 -7.67 16.68 2.62
N GLY A 275 -8.75 16.61 1.81
CA GLY A 275 -9.11 17.67 0.89
C GLY A 275 -8.33 17.73 -0.42
N ARG A 276 -7.51 16.72 -0.74
CA ARG A 276 -6.84 16.58 -2.05
C ARG A 276 -7.41 15.45 -2.90
N PHE A 277 -8.57 14.93 -2.53
CA PHE A 277 -9.29 13.88 -3.25
C PHE A 277 -10.81 14.06 -3.05
N ARG A 278 -11.58 13.38 -3.89
CA ARG A 278 -13.04 13.28 -3.80
C ARG A 278 -13.46 11.82 -3.87
N ILE A 279 -14.57 11.50 -3.19
CA ILE A 279 -15.24 10.20 -3.31
C ILE A 279 -16.17 10.27 -4.53
N THR A 280 -15.92 9.41 -5.52
CA THR A 280 -16.66 9.38 -6.78
C THR A 280 -17.65 8.22 -6.87
N GLY A 281 -17.63 7.28 -5.91
CA GLY A 281 -18.55 6.14 -5.86
C GLY A 281 -18.24 5.18 -4.73
N GLY A 282 -19.05 4.14 -4.60
CA GLY A 282 -18.95 3.08 -3.61
C GLY A 282 -19.63 3.37 -2.29
N SER A 283 -19.63 2.39 -1.38
CA SER A 283 -20.23 2.47 -0.03
C SER A 283 -19.20 2.26 1.09
N GLY A 284 -17.94 2.08 0.76
CA GLY A 284 -16.84 1.89 1.71
C GLY A 284 -16.74 0.49 2.30
N THR A 285 -17.56 -0.46 1.83
CA THR A 285 -17.43 -1.87 2.20
C THR A 285 -16.34 -2.55 1.37
N LYS A 286 -15.90 -3.75 1.74
CA LYS A 286 -14.90 -4.49 0.96
C LYS A 286 -15.41 -4.89 -0.42
N ASP A 287 -16.71 -5.19 -0.52
CA ASP A 287 -17.34 -5.61 -1.78
C ASP A 287 -17.74 -4.41 -2.66
N ASP A 288 -17.83 -3.22 -2.08
CA ASP A 288 -18.15 -1.95 -2.76
C ASP A 288 -17.33 -0.80 -2.13
N PRO A 289 -16.00 -0.77 -2.36
CA PRO A 289 -15.11 0.23 -1.79
C PRO A 289 -15.41 1.64 -2.33
N TYR A 290 -15.17 2.67 -1.53
CA TYR A 290 -15.16 4.03 -2.07
C TYR A 290 -14.11 4.17 -3.15
N THR A 291 -14.44 4.81 -4.25
CA THR A 291 -13.47 5.21 -5.28
C THR A 291 -13.01 6.62 -4.99
N LEU A 292 -11.70 6.80 -4.77
CA LEU A 292 -11.10 8.12 -4.58
C LEU A 292 -10.50 8.60 -5.90
N SER A 293 -10.75 9.86 -6.26
CA SER A 293 -10.13 10.56 -7.37
C SER A 293 -9.38 11.77 -6.82
N ALA A 294 -8.12 11.95 -7.21
CA ALA A 294 -7.34 13.09 -6.80
C ALA A 294 -7.85 14.37 -7.46
N ASP A 295 -7.66 15.53 -6.80
CA ASP A 295 -8.03 16.81 -7.38
C ASP A 295 -7.15 17.11 -8.61
N GLY A 296 -7.79 17.35 -9.74
CA GLY A 296 -7.11 17.63 -11.01
C GLY A 296 -7.18 16.52 -12.05
N GLU A 297 -7.82 15.38 -11.71
CA GLU A 297 -8.18 14.33 -12.67
C GLU A 297 -9.50 14.63 -13.40
#